data_8c31ede88cb0b178130f164f16da4d1b
#
_entry.id   8c31ede88cb0b178130f164f16da4d1b
#
_cell.length_a   1.000
_cell.length_b   1.000
_cell.length_c   1.000
_cell.angle_alpha   90.00
_cell.angle_beta   90.00
_cell.angle_gamma   90.00
#
_symmetry.space_group_name_H-M   'P 1'
#
loop_
_entity.id
_entity.type
_entity.pdbx_description
1 polymer ?
#
loop_
_entity_poly.entity_id
_entity_poly.type
_entity_poly.pdbx_seq_one_letter_code
_entity_poly.pdbx_strand_id
1 'polypeptide(L)'
;NTARSRPRQCGTQSFAAAAPLTWNVTLATAAEEHSRSMANNNYFDHKDRDGRTPGDRAELAGYSAQLIGENIAAGQDSVRKVVDGWVASPGHCANLMNPQFQELGAAYAVDPKSDSGIYWTAMFGTP
;
A
#
# COMPACT_ATOMS: atom_id res chain seq x y z
N ASN A 1 -2.60 -11.15 2.87
CA ASN A 1 -3.26 -12.32 2.25
C ASN A 1 -4.39 -12.90 3.11
N THR A 2 -4.25 -12.88 4.44
CA THR A 2 -5.34 -13.34 5.32
C THR A 2 -6.63 -12.54 5.09
N ALA A 3 -6.52 -11.22 4.94
CA ALA A 3 -7.67 -10.35 4.67
C ALA A 3 -8.38 -10.73 3.37
N ARG A 4 -7.64 -11.13 2.33
CA ARG A 4 -8.16 -11.51 1.02
C ARG A 4 -8.81 -12.89 0.99
N SER A 5 -8.49 -13.73 1.96
CA SER A 5 -8.92 -15.15 1.97
C SER A 5 -10.41 -15.36 2.27
N ARG A 6 -11.12 -14.32 2.63
CA ARG A 6 -12.55 -14.37 2.97
C ARG A 6 -13.34 -13.29 2.24
N PRO A 7 -14.61 -13.53 1.89
CA PRO A 7 -15.47 -12.47 1.37
C PRO A 7 -15.56 -11.31 2.38
N ARG A 8 -15.60 -10.09 1.86
CA ARG A 8 -15.68 -8.88 2.69
C ARG A 8 -16.59 -7.84 2.06
N GLN A 9 -17.12 -6.99 2.93
CA GLN A 9 -17.81 -5.80 2.51
C GLN A 9 -16.92 -4.60 2.81
N CYS A 10 -16.62 -3.80 1.78
CA CYS A 10 -15.83 -2.58 1.89
C CYS A 10 -16.79 -1.39 1.73
N GLY A 11 -17.25 -0.83 2.86
CA GLY A 11 -18.33 0.14 2.83
C GLY A 11 -19.62 -0.51 2.30
N THR A 12 -20.12 -0.02 1.18
CA THR A 12 -21.32 -0.56 0.52
C THR A 12 -21.01 -1.60 -0.57
N GLN A 13 -19.73 -1.82 -0.88
CA GLN A 13 -19.31 -2.73 -1.94
C GLN A 13 -18.91 -4.09 -1.36
N SER A 14 -19.47 -5.16 -1.93
CA SER A 14 -19.16 -6.54 -1.52
C SER A 14 -18.07 -7.11 -2.42
N PHE A 15 -17.12 -7.83 -1.82
CA PHE A 15 -16.03 -8.51 -2.52
C PHE A 15 -16.02 -9.99 -2.16
N ALA A 16 -15.89 -10.85 -3.17
CA ALA A 16 -15.56 -12.24 -2.95
C ALA A 16 -14.14 -12.38 -2.41
N ALA A 17 -13.83 -13.53 -1.82
CA ALA A 17 -12.45 -13.88 -1.50
C ALA A 17 -11.59 -13.79 -2.76
N ALA A 18 -10.38 -13.26 -2.62
CA ALA A 18 -9.44 -13.10 -3.73
C ALA A 18 -8.21 -13.98 -3.51
N ALA A 19 -7.57 -14.36 -4.61
CA ALA A 19 -6.35 -15.17 -4.57
C ALA A 19 -5.23 -14.47 -3.79
N PRO A 20 -4.33 -15.21 -3.13
CA PRO A 20 -3.19 -14.62 -2.45
C PRO A 20 -2.31 -13.81 -3.40
N LEU A 21 -1.78 -12.70 -2.91
CA LEU A 21 -0.80 -11.90 -3.64
C LEU A 21 0.60 -12.51 -3.48
N THR A 22 1.38 -12.48 -4.55
CA THR A 22 2.77 -12.88 -4.55
C THR A 22 3.65 -11.68 -4.20
N TRP A 23 4.63 -11.86 -3.32
CA TRP A 23 5.57 -10.80 -2.98
C TRP A 23 6.44 -10.43 -4.19
N ASN A 24 6.58 -9.13 -4.45
CA ASN A 24 7.42 -8.61 -5.52
C ASN A 24 8.43 -7.60 -4.95
N VAL A 25 9.71 -7.88 -5.13
CA VAL A 25 10.81 -7.07 -4.56
C VAL A 25 10.84 -5.66 -5.16
N THR A 26 10.52 -5.51 -6.43
CA THR A 26 10.49 -4.20 -7.10
C THR A 26 9.40 -3.31 -6.51
N LEU A 27 8.21 -3.86 -6.28
CA LEU A 27 7.13 -3.13 -5.60
C LEU A 27 7.52 -2.79 -4.15
N ALA A 28 8.19 -3.71 -3.46
CA ALA A 28 8.67 -3.46 -2.10
C ALA A 28 9.69 -2.32 -2.05
N THR A 29 10.58 -2.23 -3.04
CA THR A 29 11.55 -1.12 -3.16
C THR A 29 10.83 0.20 -3.37
N ALA A 30 9.85 0.27 -4.26
CA ALA A 30 9.06 1.47 -4.48
C ALA A 30 8.29 1.87 -3.22
N ALA A 31 7.72 0.91 -2.50
CA ALA A 31 7.03 1.15 -1.24
C ALA A 31 7.97 1.72 -0.17
N GLU A 32 9.17 1.16 -0.03
CA GLU A 32 10.18 1.63 0.93
C GLU A 32 10.59 3.07 0.64
N GLU A 33 10.88 3.38 -0.60
CA GLU A 33 11.27 4.74 -1.00
C GLU A 33 10.17 5.75 -0.65
N HIS A 34 8.91 5.41 -0.88
CA HIS A 34 7.81 6.31 -0.56
C HIS A 34 7.60 6.47 0.95
N SER A 35 7.66 5.38 1.71
CA SER A 35 7.58 5.46 3.17
C SER A 35 8.71 6.31 3.76
N ARG A 36 9.93 6.17 3.26
CA ARG A 36 11.07 7.00 3.66
C ARG A 36 10.86 8.46 3.29
N SER A 37 10.34 8.73 2.09
CA SER A 37 10.05 10.08 1.64
C SER A 37 9.04 10.76 2.56
N MET A 38 7.94 10.08 2.88
CA MET A 38 6.92 10.60 3.79
C MET A 38 7.49 10.88 5.19
N ALA A 39 8.25 9.94 5.73
CA ALA A 39 8.84 10.07 7.07
C ALA A 39 9.86 11.21 7.12
N ASN A 40 10.81 11.24 6.19
CA ASN A 40 11.92 12.18 6.21
C ASN A 40 11.52 13.60 5.81
N ASN A 41 10.46 13.76 5.03
CA ASN A 41 9.97 15.05 4.57
C ASN A 41 8.66 15.48 5.26
N ASN A 42 8.21 14.69 6.22
CA ASN A 42 7.05 14.98 7.06
C ASN A 42 5.79 15.33 6.27
N TYR A 43 5.35 14.39 5.42
CA TYR A 43 4.08 14.51 4.70
C TYR A 43 3.39 13.15 4.61
N PHE A 44 2.11 13.18 4.26
CA PHE A 44 1.29 11.98 4.11
C PHE A 44 0.39 12.13 2.88
N ASP A 45 0.82 11.58 1.75
CA ASP A 45 0.13 11.69 0.47
C ASP A 45 0.57 10.55 -0.46
N HIS A 46 -0.32 10.13 -1.35
CA HIS A 46 0.03 9.21 -2.44
C HIS A 46 1.01 9.83 -3.43
N LYS A 47 0.87 11.12 -3.73
CA LYS A 47 1.86 11.84 -4.53
C LYS A 47 3.07 12.18 -3.69
N ASP A 48 4.27 11.96 -4.24
CA ASP A 48 5.49 12.39 -3.59
C ASP A 48 5.75 13.88 -3.82
N ARG A 49 6.83 14.39 -3.24
CA ARG A 49 7.17 15.82 -3.33
C ARG A 49 7.55 16.27 -4.73
N ASP A 50 7.93 15.34 -5.61
CA ASP A 50 8.23 15.61 -7.01
C ASP A 50 6.97 15.46 -7.90
N GLY A 51 5.81 15.19 -7.30
CA GLY A 51 4.54 15.03 -8.01
C GLY A 51 4.34 13.65 -8.62
N ARG A 52 5.18 12.67 -8.28
CA ARG A 52 5.06 11.32 -8.81
C ARG A 52 3.90 10.57 -8.16
N THR A 53 3.15 9.88 -8.99
CA THR A 53 2.06 8.99 -8.55
C THR A 53 2.62 7.62 -8.15
N PRO A 54 1.83 6.76 -7.48
CA PRO A 54 2.23 5.37 -7.25
C PRO A 54 2.66 4.63 -8.53
N GLY A 55 1.93 4.83 -9.65
CA GLY A 55 2.29 4.24 -10.94
C GLY A 55 3.65 4.72 -11.43
N ASP A 56 3.93 6.01 -11.31
CA ASP A 56 5.22 6.60 -11.69
C ASP A 56 6.36 5.99 -10.88
N ARG A 57 6.18 5.84 -9.58
CA ARG A 57 7.21 5.27 -8.69
C ARG A 57 7.46 3.80 -8.98
N ALA A 58 6.42 3.04 -9.27
CA ALA A 58 6.55 1.63 -9.66
C ALA A 58 7.35 1.50 -10.95
N GLU A 59 7.02 2.31 -11.96
CA GLU A 59 7.72 2.33 -13.24
C GLU A 59 9.20 2.69 -13.08
N LEU A 60 9.50 3.75 -12.30
CA LEU A 60 10.87 4.17 -12.02
C LEU A 60 11.68 3.08 -11.30
N ALA A 61 11.04 2.27 -10.46
CA ALA A 61 11.69 1.15 -9.79
C ALA A 61 11.92 -0.05 -10.71
N GLY A 62 11.31 -0.06 -11.91
CA GLY A 62 11.48 -1.12 -12.89
C GLY A 62 10.29 -2.09 -13.00
N TYR A 63 9.14 -1.74 -12.44
CA TYR A 63 7.95 -2.57 -12.50
C TYR A 63 7.09 -2.20 -13.71
N SER A 64 6.96 -3.13 -14.65
CA SER A 64 6.10 -2.97 -15.83
C SER A 64 4.68 -3.40 -15.47
N ALA A 65 3.79 -2.44 -15.25
CA ALA A 65 2.45 -2.70 -14.72
C ALA A 65 1.36 -2.48 -15.76
N GLN A 66 0.37 -3.37 -15.75
CA GLN A 66 -0.95 -3.10 -16.34
C GLN A 66 -1.85 -2.38 -15.32
N LEU A 67 -1.66 -2.64 -14.04
CA LEU A 67 -2.46 -2.05 -12.97
C LEU A 67 -1.59 -1.84 -11.73
N ILE A 68 -1.72 -0.68 -11.10
CA ILE A 68 -1.07 -0.32 -9.83
C ILE A 68 -2.11 0.25 -8.88
N GLY A 69 -2.00 -0.15 -7.61
CA GLY A 69 -2.72 0.46 -6.51
C GLY A 69 -1.79 0.68 -5.32
N GLU A 70 -2.19 1.53 -4.41
CA GLU A 70 -1.40 1.83 -3.22
C GLU A 70 -2.31 2.07 -2.03
N ASN A 71 -1.93 1.49 -0.89
CA ASN A 71 -2.45 1.88 0.42
C ASN A 71 -1.31 2.51 1.21
N ILE A 72 -1.59 3.62 1.88
CA ILE A 72 -0.66 4.25 2.81
C ILE A 72 -1.31 4.37 4.18
N ALA A 73 -0.48 4.44 5.22
CA ALA A 73 -0.92 4.63 6.58
C ALA A 73 0.16 5.33 7.40
N ALA A 74 -0.23 5.97 8.48
CA ALA A 74 0.68 6.70 9.35
C ALA A 74 0.30 6.52 10.81
N GLY A 75 1.27 6.22 11.67
CA GLY A 75 1.11 6.15 13.11
C GLY A 75 0.91 4.76 13.70
N GLN A 76 0.50 3.77 12.91
CA GLN A 76 0.29 2.41 13.43
C GLN A 76 1.64 1.75 13.76
N ASP A 77 1.70 1.04 14.87
CA ASP A 77 2.94 0.46 15.38
C ASP A 77 3.06 -1.07 15.13
N SER A 78 2.16 -1.64 14.34
CA SER A 78 2.21 -3.05 13.97
C SER A 78 1.54 -3.31 12.63
N VAL A 79 1.95 -4.40 11.97
CA VAL A 79 1.32 -4.85 10.73
C VAL A 79 -0.17 -5.11 10.93
N ARG A 80 -0.55 -5.74 12.05
CA ARG A 80 -1.95 -6.02 12.35
C ARG A 80 -2.79 -4.74 12.40
N LYS A 81 -2.31 -3.73 13.10
CA LYS A 81 -3.03 -2.46 13.23
C LYS A 81 -3.18 -1.76 11.88
N VAL A 82 -2.14 -1.77 11.06
CA VAL A 82 -2.22 -1.13 9.74
C VAL A 82 -3.18 -1.86 8.82
N VAL A 83 -3.15 -3.18 8.79
CA VAL A 83 -4.07 -3.98 7.96
C VAL A 83 -5.51 -3.83 8.45
N ASP A 84 -5.74 -3.89 9.76
CA ASP A 84 -7.07 -3.68 10.33
C ASP A 84 -7.62 -2.30 9.99
N GLY A 85 -6.78 -1.27 10.03
CA GLY A 85 -7.16 0.08 9.63
C GLY A 85 -7.53 0.17 8.15
N TRP A 86 -6.79 -0.49 7.27
CA TRP A 86 -7.11 -0.52 5.85
C TRP A 86 -8.41 -1.29 5.57
N VAL A 87 -8.62 -2.41 6.24
CA VAL A 87 -9.87 -3.18 6.11
C VAL A 87 -11.08 -2.34 6.53
N ALA A 88 -10.93 -1.49 7.53
CA ALA A 88 -12.01 -0.66 8.03
C ALA A 88 -12.31 0.58 7.16
N SER A 89 -11.46 0.89 6.19
CA SER A 89 -11.61 2.05 5.30
C SER A 89 -12.04 1.58 3.91
N PRO A 90 -13.20 2.02 3.38
CA PRO A 90 -13.75 1.49 2.12
C PRO A 90 -12.78 1.50 0.94
N GLY A 91 -12.08 2.58 0.70
CA GLY A 91 -11.13 2.68 -0.42
C GLY A 91 -9.90 1.78 -0.26
N HIS A 92 -9.32 1.75 0.93
CA HIS A 92 -8.18 0.88 1.24
C HIS A 92 -8.59 -0.60 1.22
N CYS A 93 -9.78 -0.89 1.72
CA CYS A 93 -10.36 -2.23 1.70
C CYS A 93 -10.57 -2.71 0.26
N ALA A 94 -11.08 -1.86 -0.62
CA ALA A 94 -11.27 -2.19 -2.03
C ALA A 94 -9.95 -2.54 -2.72
N ASN A 95 -8.86 -1.83 -2.42
CA ASN A 95 -7.54 -2.18 -2.93
C ASN A 95 -7.09 -3.55 -2.42
N LEU A 96 -7.23 -3.82 -1.12
CA LEU A 96 -6.87 -5.11 -0.54
C LEU A 96 -7.64 -6.27 -1.18
N MET A 97 -8.90 -6.06 -1.50
CA MET A 97 -9.80 -7.11 -1.99
C MET A 97 -9.89 -7.19 -3.51
N ASN A 98 -9.24 -6.29 -4.24
CA ASN A 98 -9.32 -6.25 -5.70
C ASN A 98 -8.72 -7.53 -6.30
N PRO A 99 -9.53 -8.36 -6.99
CA PRO A 99 -9.05 -9.63 -7.53
C PRO A 99 -8.10 -9.46 -8.72
N GLN A 100 -8.03 -8.27 -9.31
CA GLN A 100 -7.14 -8.00 -10.43
C GLN A 100 -5.67 -7.88 -10.01
N PHE A 101 -5.40 -7.51 -8.76
CA PHE A 101 -4.03 -7.45 -8.27
C PHE A 101 -3.48 -8.86 -8.05
N GLN A 102 -2.24 -9.06 -8.47
CA GLN A 102 -1.54 -10.33 -8.39
C GLN A 102 -0.31 -10.28 -7.49
N GLU A 103 0.29 -9.10 -7.34
CA GLU A 103 1.56 -8.93 -6.65
C GLU A 103 1.49 -7.80 -5.62
N LEU A 104 2.33 -7.92 -4.59
CA LEU A 104 2.40 -6.99 -3.46
C LEU A 104 3.85 -6.72 -3.09
N GLY A 105 4.16 -5.47 -2.82
CA GLY A 105 5.35 -5.06 -2.09
C GLY A 105 4.96 -4.03 -1.04
N ALA A 106 5.51 -4.15 0.16
CA ALA A 106 5.17 -3.24 1.25
C ALA A 106 6.40 -2.94 2.10
N ALA A 107 6.39 -1.77 2.73
CA ALA A 107 7.48 -1.33 3.60
C ALA A 107 6.99 -0.25 4.55
N TYR A 108 7.74 -0.03 5.61
CA TYR A 108 7.53 1.10 6.52
C TYR A 108 8.84 1.84 6.74
N ALA A 109 8.73 3.08 7.19
CA ALA A 109 9.87 3.90 7.60
C ALA A 109 9.53 4.67 8.87
N VAL A 110 10.53 4.86 9.71
CA VAL A 110 10.39 5.53 11.01
C VAL A 110 11.26 6.79 11.01
N ASP A 111 10.65 7.90 11.41
CA ASP A 111 11.37 9.13 11.74
C ASP A 111 10.69 9.76 12.96
N PRO A 112 11.31 9.66 14.17
CA PRO A 112 10.71 10.19 15.40
C PRO A 112 10.45 11.69 15.37
N LYS A 113 11.08 12.42 14.47
CA LYS A 113 10.90 13.86 14.30
C LYS A 113 9.71 14.23 13.43
N SER A 114 9.15 13.24 12.70
CA SER A 114 7.95 13.45 11.88
C SER A 114 6.70 13.45 12.76
N ASP A 115 5.60 14.01 12.22
CA ASP A 115 4.34 14.13 12.97
C ASP A 115 3.77 12.78 13.42
N SER A 116 3.83 11.77 12.56
CA SER A 116 3.26 10.45 12.85
C SER A 116 4.28 9.42 13.33
N GLY A 117 5.56 9.68 13.17
CA GLY A 117 6.65 8.82 13.63
C GLY A 117 6.92 7.59 12.77
N ILE A 118 5.89 6.98 12.20
CA ILE A 118 6.01 5.78 11.35
C ILE A 118 5.03 5.89 10.17
N TYR A 119 5.48 5.50 8.99
CA TYR A 119 4.71 5.58 7.76
C TYR A 119 4.79 4.25 7.00
N TRP A 120 3.66 3.81 6.46
CA TRP A 120 3.48 2.53 5.80
C TRP A 120 3.05 2.72 4.35
N THR A 121 3.59 1.90 3.47
CA THR A 121 3.19 1.86 2.05
C THR A 121 3.03 0.42 1.61
N ALA A 122 1.90 0.08 1.03
CA ALA A 122 1.67 -1.18 0.34
C ALA A 122 1.38 -0.89 -1.12
N MET A 123 2.18 -1.47 -2.02
CA MET A 123 2.01 -1.36 -3.46
C MET A 123 1.43 -2.64 -4.01
N PHE A 124 0.30 -2.53 -4.71
CA PHE A 124 -0.36 -3.65 -5.38
C PHE A 124 -0.12 -3.53 -6.86
N GLY A 125 0.14 -4.64 -7.53
CA GLY A 125 0.42 -4.60 -8.96
C GLY A 125 -0.07 -5.82 -9.71
N THR A 126 -0.26 -5.59 -11.02
CA THR A 126 -0.50 -6.62 -12.02
C THR A 126 0.48 -6.36 -13.15
N PRO A 127 1.40 -7.33 -13.42
CA PRO A 127 2.38 -7.18 -14.50
C PRO A 127 1.78 -7.12 -15.88
#